data_7cd85679b2f0882600d80d01a29d86f3
#
_entry.id   7cd85679b2f0882600d80d01a29d86f3
#
_cell.length_a   1.000
_cell.length_b   1.000
_cell.length_c   1.000
_cell.angle_alpha   90.00
_cell.angle_beta   90.00
_cell.angle_gamma   90.00
#
_symmetry.space_group_name_H-M   'P 1'
#
loop_
_entity.id
_entity.type
_entity.pdbx_description
1 polymer ?
#
loop_
_entity_poly.entity_id
_entity_poly.type
_entity_poly.pdbx_seq_one_letter_code
_entity_poly.pdbx_strand_id
1 'polypeptide(L)'
;MNCAEYLVDFLIKKGVTDVFGYSGGYIVPFIDALYARNDEIHVHVCYNEQGCAYAAGGFARTSGKLGVYFTTSGPGAVNSFGGLADCWFDGVPIMAITGNVPTNEQRGFSGVRQNGFQEMEIVSMTKHITKYSVSPNKAEAFPEIVSRAYKLATTGRKGGVLIDFPFDIQKTSVDCR
;
A
#
# COMPACT_ATOMS: atom_id res chain seq x y z
N MET A 1 -0.22 -15.42 11.85
CA MET A 1 -0.64 -14.00 11.69
C MET A 1 -1.43 -13.83 10.41
N ASN A 2 -2.23 -12.78 10.29
CA ASN A 2 -2.89 -12.45 9.02
C ASN A 2 -1.96 -11.61 8.11
N CYS A 3 -2.38 -11.39 6.85
CA CYS A 3 -1.55 -10.65 5.88
C CYS A 3 -1.29 -9.20 6.29
N ALA A 4 -2.23 -8.53 6.96
CA ALA A 4 -2.02 -7.16 7.44
C ALA A 4 -0.95 -7.10 8.54
N GLU A 5 -1.03 -8.01 9.51
CA GLU A 5 -0.01 -8.16 10.56
C GLU A 5 1.35 -8.54 9.98
N TYR A 6 1.38 -9.43 8.98
CA TYR A 6 2.61 -9.80 8.27
C TYR A 6 3.27 -8.59 7.60
N LEU A 7 2.48 -7.75 6.93
CA LEU A 7 3.00 -6.54 6.26
C LEU A 7 3.63 -5.58 7.28
N VAL A 8 2.96 -5.34 8.41
CA VAL A 8 3.49 -4.47 9.47
C VAL A 8 4.79 -5.03 10.04
N ASP A 9 4.82 -6.32 10.38
CA ASP A 9 6.02 -7.00 10.89
C ASP A 9 7.19 -6.94 9.87
N PHE A 10 6.89 -7.14 8.58
CA PHE A 10 7.88 -6.99 7.52
C PHE A 10 8.43 -5.56 7.43
N LEU A 11 7.58 -4.55 7.47
CA LEU A 11 7.99 -3.14 7.41
C LEU A 11 8.90 -2.77 8.60
N ILE A 12 8.54 -3.18 9.81
CA ILE A 12 9.35 -2.99 11.02
C ILE A 12 10.72 -3.66 10.87
N LYS A 13 10.78 -4.92 10.41
CA LYS A 13 12.02 -5.65 10.14
C LYS A 13 12.88 -4.99 9.07
N LYS A 14 12.31 -4.19 8.19
CA LYS A 14 13.03 -3.39 7.17
C LYS A 14 13.41 -2.00 7.68
N GLY A 15 13.19 -1.68 8.93
CA GLY A 15 13.55 -0.42 9.57
C GLY A 15 12.62 0.75 9.23
N VAL A 16 11.39 0.45 8.78
CA VAL A 16 10.33 1.46 8.63
C VAL A 16 9.81 1.79 10.02
N THR A 17 9.91 3.04 10.40
CA THR A 17 9.49 3.57 11.71
C THR A 17 8.28 4.49 11.61
N ASP A 18 7.97 4.97 10.41
CA ASP A 18 6.96 5.99 10.19
C ASP A 18 6.11 5.64 8.97
N VAL A 19 4.80 5.70 9.11
CA VAL A 19 3.82 5.47 8.05
C VAL A 19 2.82 6.63 8.03
N PHE A 20 2.50 7.13 6.84
CA PHE A 20 1.60 8.26 6.64
C PHE A 20 0.26 7.75 6.10
N GLY A 21 -0.87 8.16 6.66
CA GLY A 21 -2.10 7.58 6.22
C GLY A 21 -3.35 8.42 6.42
N TYR A 22 -4.36 8.10 5.60
CA TYR A 22 -5.72 8.58 5.75
C TYR A 22 -6.68 7.40 5.78
N SER A 23 -7.53 7.33 6.81
CA SER A 23 -8.36 6.16 7.08
C SER A 23 -9.52 6.00 6.10
N GLY A 24 -10.05 4.78 6.02
CA GLY A 24 -11.26 4.43 5.30
C GLY A 24 -11.58 2.94 5.45
N GLY A 25 -12.81 2.52 5.11
CA GLY A 25 -13.32 1.20 5.46
C GLY A 25 -12.48 0.02 4.98
N TYR A 26 -11.98 0.08 3.75
CA TYR A 26 -11.27 -1.06 3.12
C TYR A 26 -9.78 -1.16 3.49
N ILE A 27 -9.27 -0.33 4.41
CA ILE A 27 -7.88 -0.41 4.92
C ILE A 27 -7.83 -0.62 6.44
N VAL A 28 -8.99 -0.76 7.10
CA VAL A 28 -9.09 -0.91 8.57
C VAL A 28 -8.23 -2.06 9.11
N PRO A 29 -8.21 -3.28 8.54
CA PRO A 29 -7.40 -4.36 9.10
C PRO A 29 -5.89 -4.03 9.13
N PHE A 30 -5.39 -3.28 8.14
CA PHE A 30 -4.00 -2.81 8.13
C PHE A 30 -3.77 -1.72 9.19
N ILE A 31 -4.74 -0.81 9.39
CA ILE A 31 -4.68 0.19 10.46
C ILE A 31 -4.65 -0.48 11.83
N ASP A 32 -5.50 -1.47 12.07
CA ASP A 32 -5.52 -2.23 13.33
C ASP A 32 -4.19 -2.92 13.60
N ALA A 33 -3.58 -3.51 12.56
CA ALA A 33 -2.26 -4.13 12.67
C ALA A 33 -1.14 -3.10 12.99
N LEU A 34 -1.20 -1.89 12.43
CA LEU A 34 -0.29 -0.79 12.77
C LEU A 34 -0.47 -0.34 14.22
N TYR A 35 -1.72 -0.18 14.66
CA TYR A 35 -2.03 0.22 16.03
C TYR A 35 -1.57 -0.81 17.08
N ALA A 36 -1.63 -2.09 16.75
CA ALA A 36 -1.14 -3.16 17.62
C ALA A 36 0.39 -3.11 17.82
N ARG A 37 1.12 -2.37 17.01
CA ARG A 37 2.59 -2.22 17.03
C ARG A 37 3.02 -0.75 17.11
N ASN A 38 2.21 0.10 17.76
CA ASN A 38 2.43 1.56 17.81
C ASN A 38 3.66 1.98 18.65
N ASP A 39 4.25 1.07 19.38
CA ASP A 39 5.54 1.22 20.07
C ASP A 39 6.77 1.06 19.15
N GLU A 40 6.59 0.48 17.96
CA GLU A 40 7.66 0.20 16.99
C GLU A 40 7.50 0.96 15.68
N ILE A 41 6.27 1.31 15.29
CA ILE A 41 5.95 2.00 14.05
C ILE A 41 4.90 3.09 14.28
N HIS A 42 5.23 4.33 13.94
CA HIS A 42 4.36 5.48 14.19
C HIS A 42 3.47 5.78 12.98
N VAL A 43 2.17 5.98 13.22
CA VAL A 43 1.22 6.38 12.19
C VAL A 43 0.99 7.90 12.26
N HIS A 44 1.32 8.58 11.17
CA HIS A 44 1.05 10.00 10.97
C HIS A 44 -0.24 10.16 10.17
N VAL A 45 -1.31 10.60 10.82
CA VAL A 45 -2.58 10.86 10.15
C VAL A 45 -2.51 12.18 9.40
N CYS A 46 -2.73 12.14 8.09
CA CYS A 46 -2.81 13.32 7.24
C CYS A 46 -4.26 13.75 7.03
N TYR A 47 -4.48 14.97 6.52
CA TYR A 47 -5.82 15.49 6.27
C TYR A 47 -6.45 15.03 4.95
N ASN A 48 -5.65 14.44 4.06
CA ASN A 48 -6.10 13.83 2.81
C ASN A 48 -5.03 12.87 2.25
N GLU A 49 -5.40 12.07 1.28
CA GLU A 49 -4.54 11.01 0.71
C GLU A 49 -3.37 11.58 -0.11
N GLN A 50 -3.56 12.73 -0.76
CA GLN A 50 -2.49 13.42 -1.47
C GLN A 50 -1.39 13.85 -0.47
N GLY A 51 -1.79 14.39 0.68
CA GLY A 51 -0.87 14.74 1.77
C GLY A 51 -0.08 13.53 2.28
N CYS A 52 -0.72 12.35 2.38
CA CYS A 52 -0.03 11.12 2.79
C CYS A 52 1.11 10.76 1.84
N ALA A 53 0.85 10.78 0.53
CA ALA A 53 1.83 10.42 -0.48
C ALA A 53 3.02 11.40 -0.50
N TYR A 54 2.76 12.72 -0.44
CA TYR A 54 3.83 13.73 -0.39
C TYR A 54 4.61 13.69 0.94
N ALA A 55 3.95 13.44 2.07
CA ALA A 55 4.62 13.30 3.36
C ALA A 55 5.58 12.10 3.37
N ALA A 56 5.11 10.93 2.87
CA ALA A 56 5.95 9.74 2.72
C ALA A 56 7.13 9.99 1.77
N GLY A 57 6.90 10.68 0.64
CA GLY A 57 7.95 11.08 -0.29
C GLY A 57 8.97 12.04 0.32
N GLY A 58 8.52 13.03 1.09
CA GLY A 58 9.37 13.95 1.85
C GLY A 58 10.22 13.22 2.90
N PHE A 59 9.60 12.32 3.66
CA PHE A 59 10.31 11.46 4.61
C PHE A 59 11.39 10.61 3.93
N ALA A 60 11.07 10.00 2.79
CA ALA A 60 12.04 9.17 2.07
C ALA A 60 13.24 10.00 1.56
N ARG A 61 13.00 11.23 1.09
CA ARG A 61 14.07 12.14 0.63
C ARG A 61 15.00 12.55 1.75
N THR A 62 14.45 12.84 2.93
CA THR A 62 15.23 13.35 4.06
C THR A 62 15.92 12.26 4.87
N SER A 63 15.26 11.12 5.06
CA SER A 63 15.78 10.00 5.86
C SER A 63 16.64 9.01 5.07
N GLY A 64 16.51 8.99 3.73
CA GLY A 64 17.11 7.97 2.88
C GLY A 64 16.43 6.57 2.97
N LYS A 65 15.39 6.42 3.79
CA LYS A 65 14.64 5.19 4.02
C LYS A 65 13.47 5.06 3.04
N LEU A 66 12.79 3.90 3.05
CA LEU A 66 11.53 3.72 2.32
C LEU A 66 10.43 4.59 2.96
N GLY A 67 9.79 5.45 2.19
CA GLY A 67 8.56 6.12 2.58
C GLY A 67 7.37 5.17 2.41
N VAL A 68 6.50 5.10 3.40
CA VAL A 68 5.30 4.25 3.33
C VAL A 68 4.07 5.09 3.59
N TYR A 69 3.06 4.94 2.75
CA TYR A 69 1.75 5.54 3.02
C TYR A 69 0.62 4.57 2.73
N PHE A 70 -0.54 4.83 3.35
CA PHE A 70 -1.75 4.08 3.07
C PHE A 70 -2.95 4.99 2.81
N THR A 71 -3.89 4.47 2.01
CA THR A 71 -5.18 5.08 1.71
C THR A 71 -6.26 4.02 1.63
N THR A 72 -7.52 4.43 1.60
CA THR A 72 -8.62 3.52 1.30
C THR A 72 -8.75 3.22 -0.19
N SER A 73 -9.80 2.54 -0.60
CA SER A 73 -10.07 2.14 -1.99
C SER A 73 -10.51 3.31 -2.89
N GLY A 74 -10.51 3.04 -4.19
CA GLY A 74 -11.15 3.87 -5.21
C GLY A 74 -10.69 5.33 -5.21
N PRO A 75 -11.60 6.31 -5.03
CA PRO A 75 -11.25 7.72 -5.06
C PRO A 75 -10.15 8.12 -4.07
N GLY A 76 -10.09 7.49 -2.89
CA GLY A 76 -9.05 7.73 -1.91
C GLY A 76 -7.66 7.32 -2.45
N ALA A 77 -7.56 6.14 -3.06
CA ALA A 77 -6.32 5.71 -3.71
C ALA A 77 -5.92 6.67 -4.85
N VAL A 78 -6.86 7.01 -5.73
CA VAL A 78 -6.62 7.91 -6.88
C VAL A 78 -6.13 9.29 -6.44
N ASN A 79 -6.66 9.83 -5.34
CA ASN A 79 -6.23 11.13 -4.80
C ASN A 79 -4.74 11.17 -4.42
N SER A 80 -4.11 10.02 -4.14
CA SER A 80 -2.68 9.94 -3.78
C SER A 80 -1.72 9.88 -4.97
N PHE A 81 -2.21 9.69 -6.21
CA PHE A 81 -1.34 9.40 -7.37
C PHE A 81 -0.40 10.54 -7.74
N GLY A 82 -0.74 11.79 -7.44
CA GLY A 82 0.16 12.93 -7.65
C GLY A 82 1.49 12.77 -6.91
N GLY A 83 1.44 12.44 -5.62
CA GLY A 83 2.65 12.21 -4.82
C GLY A 83 3.39 10.92 -5.20
N LEU A 84 2.68 9.88 -5.66
CA LEU A 84 3.30 8.67 -6.18
C LEU A 84 4.06 8.93 -7.48
N ALA A 85 3.48 9.72 -8.39
CA ALA A 85 4.10 10.13 -9.66
C ALA A 85 5.33 11.02 -9.42
N ASP A 86 5.26 11.97 -8.47
CA ASP A 86 6.40 12.80 -8.05
C ASP A 86 7.59 11.92 -7.63
N CYS A 87 7.34 10.91 -6.81
CA CYS A 87 8.37 9.97 -6.39
C CYS A 87 8.90 9.09 -7.54
N TRP A 88 8.05 8.78 -8.53
CA TRP A 88 8.45 8.06 -9.73
C TRP A 88 9.48 8.84 -10.55
N PHE A 89 9.20 10.12 -10.83
CA PHE A 89 10.09 10.97 -11.63
C PHE A 89 11.44 11.21 -10.96
N ASP A 90 11.43 11.40 -9.64
CA ASP A 90 12.65 11.69 -8.86
C ASP A 90 13.41 10.42 -8.41
N GLY A 91 12.87 9.23 -8.64
CA GLY A 91 13.50 7.99 -8.19
C GLY A 91 13.49 7.84 -6.66
N VAL A 92 12.45 8.32 -5.98
CA VAL A 92 12.30 8.27 -4.53
C VAL A 92 11.67 6.94 -4.12
N PRO A 93 12.24 6.18 -3.16
CA PRO A 93 11.67 4.92 -2.72
C PRO A 93 10.40 5.16 -1.90
N ILE A 94 9.26 4.78 -2.44
CA ILE A 94 7.96 4.89 -1.75
C ILE A 94 7.13 3.62 -1.97
N MET A 95 6.40 3.21 -0.94
CA MET A 95 5.43 2.12 -1.00
C MET A 95 4.03 2.65 -0.68
N ALA A 96 3.15 2.58 -1.66
CA ALA A 96 1.73 2.85 -1.52
C ALA A 96 0.99 1.57 -1.11
N ILE A 97 0.16 1.64 -0.10
CA ILE A 97 -0.72 0.56 0.34
C ILE A 97 -2.15 1.09 0.25
N THR A 98 -2.90 0.65 -0.77
CA THR A 98 -4.28 1.08 -0.97
C THR A 98 -5.23 -0.04 -0.55
N GLY A 99 -6.28 0.28 0.18
CA GLY A 99 -7.34 -0.68 0.45
C GLY A 99 -8.13 -0.99 -0.82
N ASN A 100 -8.66 -2.19 -0.92
CA ASN A 100 -9.56 -2.57 -2.01
C ASN A 100 -10.74 -3.40 -1.49
N VAL A 101 -11.81 -3.47 -2.27
CA VAL A 101 -12.96 -4.34 -2.00
C VAL A 101 -12.51 -5.80 -1.88
N PRO A 102 -13.26 -6.67 -1.18
CA PRO A 102 -12.96 -8.10 -1.13
C PRO A 102 -12.83 -8.71 -2.53
N THR A 103 -12.01 -9.74 -2.67
CA THR A 103 -11.74 -10.38 -3.98
C THR A 103 -13.00 -10.88 -4.68
N ASN A 104 -13.99 -11.37 -3.92
CA ASN A 104 -15.29 -11.82 -4.45
C ASN A 104 -16.24 -10.67 -4.85
N GLU A 105 -15.95 -9.45 -4.45
CA GLU A 105 -16.68 -8.24 -4.83
C GLU A 105 -16.02 -7.48 -5.98
N GLN A 106 -14.86 -7.91 -6.45
CA GLN A 106 -14.21 -7.31 -7.61
C GLN A 106 -14.96 -7.64 -8.90
N ARG A 107 -15.14 -6.64 -9.76
CA ARG A 107 -15.88 -6.80 -11.03
C ARG A 107 -15.22 -7.78 -12.00
N GLY A 108 -13.89 -7.91 -11.95
CA GLY A 108 -13.13 -8.72 -12.89
C GLY A 108 -13.49 -8.39 -14.34
N PHE A 109 -13.85 -9.42 -15.11
CA PHE A 109 -14.27 -9.31 -16.52
C PHE A 109 -15.79 -9.29 -16.71
N SER A 110 -16.58 -9.01 -15.67
CA SER A 110 -18.05 -9.06 -15.73
C SER A 110 -18.70 -8.04 -16.67
N GLY A 111 -17.93 -7.05 -17.15
CA GLY A 111 -18.44 -5.98 -18.03
C GLY A 111 -19.22 -4.88 -17.30
N VAL A 112 -19.47 -5.01 -16.00
CA VAL A 112 -20.08 -3.94 -15.19
C VAL A 112 -19.07 -2.84 -14.89
N ARG A 113 -19.57 -1.63 -14.62
CA ARG A 113 -18.73 -0.49 -14.26
C ARG A 113 -17.98 -0.71 -12.93
N GLN A 114 -18.67 -1.19 -11.93
CA GLN A 114 -18.13 -1.61 -10.64
C GLN A 114 -19.03 -2.69 -10.05
N ASN A 115 -18.50 -3.55 -9.19
CA ASN A 115 -19.25 -4.54 -8.42
C ASN A 115 -19.21 -4.17 -6.93
N GLY A 116 -18.03 -4.02 -6.35
CA GLY A 116 -17.87 -3.52 -4.99
C GLY A 116 -17.97 -1.99 -4.89
N PHE A 117 -18.21 -1.50 -3.67
CA PHE A 117 -18.38 -0.06 -3.43
C PHE A 117 -17.09 0.72 -3.73
N GLN A 118 -17.18 1.70 -4.63
CA GLN A 118 -16.05 2.53 -5.07
C GLN A 118 -14.85 1.73 -5.60
N GLU A 119 -15.08 0.56 -6.17
CA GLU A 119 -14.05 -0.23 -6.84
C GLU A 119 -13.48 0.50 -8.04
N MET A 120 -12.16 0.49 -8.16
CA MET A 120 -11.41 1.05 -9.30
C MET A 120 -10.21 0.18 -9.66
N GLU A 121 -9.79 0.25 -10.91
CA GLU A 121 -8.65 -0.50 -11.45
C GLU A 121 -7.30 0.16 -11.08
N ILE A 122 -7.03 0.26 -9.78
CA ILE A 122 -5.89 0.99 -9.23
C ILE A 122 -4.56 0.50 -9.81
N VAL A 123 -4.40 -0.81 -9.95
CA VAL A 123 -3.18 -1.41 -10.51
C VAL A 123 -2.95 -0.96 -11.96
N SER A 124 -3.98 -0.99 -12.80
CA SER A 124 -3.86 -0.57 -14.20
C SER A 124 -3.60 0.93 -14.34
N MET A 125 -4.17 1.74 -13.46
CA MET A 125 -3.99 3.19 -13.46
C MET A 125 -2.58 3.61 -13.03
N THR A 126 -1.93 2.84 -12.17
CA THR A 126 -0.63 3.20 -11.59
C THR A 126 0.58 2.51 -12.24
N LYS A 127 0.36 1.56 -13.13
CA LYS A 127 1.46 0.79 -13.76
C LYS A 127 2.50 1.63 -14.51
N HIS A 128 2.14 2.84 -14.95
CA HIS A 128 3.05 3.75 -15.67
C HIS A 128 3.78 4.75 -14.77
N ILE A 129 3.41 4.81 -13.49
CA ILE A 129 4.01 5.68 -12.47
C ILE A 129 4.56 4.89 -11.28
N THR A 130 4.75 3.58 -11.46
CA THR A 130 5.34 2.69 -10.45
C THR A 130 6.26 1.68 -11.10
N LYS A 131 7.22 1.18 -10.33
CA LYS A 131 8.07 0.04 -10.72
C LYS A 131 7.34 -1.29 -10.59
N TYR A 132 6.32 -1.34 -9.75
CA TYR A 132 5.51 -2.51 -9.49
C TYR A 132 4.18 -2.09 -8.88
N SER A 133 3.09 -2.49 -9.50
CA SER A 133 1.73 -2.36 -8.97
C SER A 133 1.09 -3.73 -8.98
N VAL A 134 0.45 -4.13 -7.90
CA VAL A 134 -0.16 -5.45 -7.76
C VAL A 134 -1.36 -5.42 -6.83
N SER A 135 -2.38 -6.21 -7.14
CA SER A 135 -3.45 -6.58 -6.22
C SER A 135 -3.32 -8.07 -5.91
N PRO A 136 -2.97 -8.46 -4.67
CA PRO A 136 -2.85 -9.87 -4.31
C PRO A 136 -4.24 -10.52 -4.31
N ASN A 137 -4.36 -11.70 -4.93
CA ASN A 137 -5.60 -12.47 -4.98
C ASN A 137 -5.56 -13.76 -4.15
N LYS A 138 -4.41 -14.07 -3.54
CA LYS A 138 -4.19 -15.21 -2.66
C LYS A 138 -3.24 -14.83 -1.53
N ALA A 139 -3.57 -15.20 -0.32
CA ALA A 139 -2.76 -14.92 0.86
C ALA A 139 -1.39 -15.62 0.82
N GLU A 140 -1.30 -16.82 0.24
CA GLU A 140 -0.06 -17.59 0.16
C GLU A 140 1.02 -16.88 -0.67
N ALA A 141 0.63 -16.08 -1.67
CA ALA A 141 1.55 -15.30 -2.49
C ALA A 141 1.99 -13.98 -1.84
N PHE A 142 1.32 -13.56 -0.77
CA PHE A 142 1.52 -12.24 -0.19
C PHE A 142 2.94 -11.97 0.31
N PRO A 143 3.63 -12.90 1.00
CA PRO A 143 5.01 -12.70 1.45
C PRO A 143 5.98 -12.42 0.29
N GLU A 144 5.85 -13.14 -0.82
CA GLU A 144 6.67 -12.92 -2.01
C GLU A 144 6.37 -11.56 -2.65
N ILE A 145 5.09 -11.18 -2.75
CA ILE A 145 4.64 -9.88 -3.27
C ILE A 145 5.27 -8.74 -2.48
N VAL A 146 5.17 -8.78 -1.14
CA VAL A 146 5.72 -7.74 -0.26
C VAL A 146 7.25 -7.65 -0.39
N SER A 147 7.93 -8.79 -0.37
CA SER A 147 9.39 -8.85 -0.53
C SER A 147 9.85 -8.29 -1.89
N ARG A 148 9.14 -8.64 -2.96
CA ARG A 148 9.39 -8.13 -4.32
C ARG A 148 9.14 -6.63 -4.41
N ALA A 149 8.03 -6.14 -3.86
CA ALA A 149 7.70 -4.71 -3.83
C ALA A 149 8.81 -3.91 -3.13
N TYR A 150 9.21 -4.34 -1.93
CA TYR A 150 10.29 -3.70 -1.18
C TYR A 150 11.61 -3.67 -1.97
N LYS A 151 12.02 -4.81 -2.52
CA LYS A 151 13.24 -4.92 -3.32
C LYS A 151 13.20 -3.96 -4.52
N LEU A 152 12.11 -3.93 -5.26
CA LEU A 152 11.98 -3.05 -6.43
C LEU A 152 11.96 -1.57 -6.04
N ALA A 153 11.32 -1.19 -4.93
CA ALA A 153 11.33 0.19 -4.47
C ALA A 153 12.72 0.68 -4.09
N THR A 154 13.54 -0.18 -3.49
CA THR A 154 14.78 0.22 -2.79
C THR A 154 16.08 -0.10 -3.54
N THR A 155 16.03 -0.85 -4.66
CA THR A 155 17.25 -1.26 -5.41
C THR A 155 17.30 -0.67 -6.82
N GLY A 156 18.53 -0.52 -7.33
CA GLY A 156 18.80 0.13 -8.62
C GLY A 156 18.35 1.59 -8.62
N ARG A 157 17.75 2.07 -9.72
CA ARG A 157 17.00 3.34 -9.68
C ARG A 157 15.79 3.11 -8.78
N LYS A 158 15.80 3.72 -7.61
CA LYS A 158 14.69 3.65 -6.65
C LYS A 158 13.41 4.23 -7.26
N GLY A 159 12.25 3.96 -6.64
CA GLY A 159 10.98 4.50 -7.16
C GLY A 159 9.77 3.94 -6.43
N GLY A 160 8.58 4.39 -6.86
CA GLY A 160 7.32 3.99 -6.28
C GLY A 160 6.92 2.55 -6.60
N VAL A 161 6.31 1.90 -5.62
CA VAL A 161 5.58 0.63 -5.76
C VAL A 161 4.20 0.75 -5.12
N LEU A 162 3.25 -0.10 -5.54
CA LEU A 162 1.89 -0.08 -5.00
C LEU A 162 1.38 -1.50 -4.75
N ILE A 163 0.81 -1.71 -3.57
CA ILE A 163 0.06 -2.91 -3.21
C ILE A 163 -1.40 -2.48 -2.99
N ASP A 164 -2.28 -2.87 -3.92
CA ASP A 164 -3.72 -2.65 -3.82
C ASP A 164 -4.34 -3.84 -3.08
N PHE A 165 -4.60 -3.67 -1.79
CA PHE A 165 -4.73 -4.72 -0.79
C PHE A 165 -6.19 -5.07 -0.51
N PRO A 166 -6.75 -6.17 -1.08
CA PRO A 166 -8.15 -6.54 -0.89
C PRO A 166 -8.46 -6.84 0.58
N PHE A 167 -9.64 -6.41 1.03
CA PHE A 167 -10.06 -6.46 2.42
C PHE A 167 -10.08 -7.87 3.02
N ASP A 168 -10.51 -8.87 2.25
CA ASP A 168 -10.50 -10.27 2.65
C ASP A 168 -9.06 -10.83 2.76
N ILE A 169 -8.17 -10.48 1.83
CA ILE A 169 -6.76 -10.88 1.88
C ILE A 169 -6.07 -10.27 3.11
N GLN A 170 -6.33 -9.00 3.46
CA GLN A 170 -5.78 -8.38 4.67
C GLN A 170 -6.02 -9.25 5.92
N LYS A 171 -7.21 -9.88 6.01
CA LYS A 171 -7.68 -10.66 7.15
C LYS A 171 -7.32 -12.15 7.08
N THR A 172 -6.90 -12.63 5.91
CA THR A 172 -6.59 -14.05 5.71
C THR A 172 -5.24 -14.39 6.34
N SER A 173 -5.16 -15.53 7.01
CA SER A 173 -3.93 -16.03 7.62
C SER A 173 -2.89 -16.40 6.55
N VAL A 174 -1.65 -16.09 6.83
CA VAL A 174 -0.49 -16.44 5.98
C VAL A 174 0.53 -17.23 6.78
N ASP A 175 1.14 -18.24 6.16
CA ASP A 175 2.26 -18.98 6.74
C ASP A 175 3.55 -18.16 6.60
N CYS A 176 4.26 -17.98 7.70
CA CYS A 176 5.47 -17.17 7.80
C CYS A 176 6.76 -18.01 7.78
N ARG A 177 6.69 -19.24 7.24
CA ARG A 177 7.87 -20.11 7.14
C ARG A 177 8.85 -19.66 6.09
#